data_3518d09dd87f3fc9bc69080556bdd6e2
#
_entry.id   3518d09dd87f3fc9bc69080556bdd6e2
#
_cell.length_a   1.000
_cell.length_b   1.000
_cell.length_c   1.000
_cell.angle_alpha   90.00
_cell.angle_beta   90.00
_cell.angle_gamma   90.00
#
_symmetry.space_group_name_H-M   'P 1'
#
loop_
_entity.id
_entity.type
_entity.pdbx_description
1 polymer ?
#
loop_
_entity_poly.entity_id
_entity_poly.type
_entity_poly.pdbx_seq_one_letter_code
_entity_poly.pdbx_strand_id
1 'polypeptide(L)'
;MILLDGEVSQTIYYYDHQGFRDLDKIASAPSTLVYSARWKGASKFAIKKFIGDSSKDSIVNEIYLNKKVNSHPNIIQFYGLTKFQDENYSLVLEYAEGGTLGKYLRNDSISFEWESQLKFAKEIASAISWLHDDVGIIHGDLHSNNILIHKESIKLADFGRSCIKGSNYNTEVWGVIPYVDSKMLEMLIQKKPCVLTEKSDIYSLGVLFWELTSRKSPFGFEEKSQKHDCSLINIISKSAREGPIKDTNDKFVVLYEKCWQHEPDNRPNINEVILELNLINPENKDVSTIPPEENEENGKTESLCLPD
;
A
#
# COMPACT_ATOMS: atom_id res chain seq x y z
N MET A 1 23.68 -5.25 -21.73
CA MET A 1 24.20 -5.28 -20.36
C MET A 1 24.21 -3.84 -19.87
N ILE A 2 23.32 -3.50 -18.94
CA ILE A 2 23.26 -2.15 -18.36
C ILE A 2 24.08 -2.22 -17.08
N LEU A 3 25.16 -1.47 -17.01
CA LEU A 3 25.95 -1.28 -15.79
C LEU A 3 25.29 -0.15 -15.02
N LEU A 4 24.68 -0.46 -13.89
CA LEU A 4 24.33 0.51 -12.86
C LEU A 4 25.55 0.67 -11.97
N ASP A 5 26.06 1.90 -11.85
CA ASP A 5 27.34 2.20 -11.19
C ASP A 5 27.37 1.73 -9.71
N GLY A 6 28.43 1.04 -9.37
CA GLY A 6 29.15 1.12 -8.09
C GLY A 6 28.90 0.02 -7.07
N GLU A 7 27.72 -0.61 -6.92
CA GLU A 7 27.50 -1.67 -5.90
C GLU A 7 26.65 -2.85 -6.34
N VAL A 8 25.96 -2.80 -7.46
CA VAL A 8 25.16 -3.90 -7.98
C VAL A 8 25.86 -4.56 -9.16
N SER A 9 26.89 -5.31 -8.89
CA SER A 9 27.66 -6.13 -9.84
C SER A 9 26.87 -7.32 -10.42
N GLN A 10 25.53 -7.31 -10.34
CA GLN A 10 24.70 -8.38 -10.87
C GLN A 10 24.10 -7.99 -12.21
N THR A 11 24.32 -8.81 -13.21
CA THR A 11 23.76 -8.67 -14.55
C THR A 11 22.24 -8.68 -14.52
N ILE A 12 21.58 -7.61 -14.98
CA ILE A 12 20.13 -7.56 -15.20
C ILE A 12 19.85 -8.29 -16.51
N TYR A 13 18.91 -9.25 -16.47
CA TYR A 13 18.50 -9.98 -17.67
C TYR A 13 17.70 -9.07 -18.61
N TYR A 14 18.02 -9.14 -19.90
CA TYR A 14 17.30 -8.39 -20.94
C TYR A 14 16.47 -9.34 -21.80
N TYR A 15 15.16 -9.10 -21.82
CA TYR A 15 14.19 -9.82 -22.63
C TYR A 15 14.02 -9.12 -23.98
N ASP A 16 14.24 -9.82 -25.09
CA ASP A 16 13.92 -9.29 -26.42
C ASP A 16 12.40 -9.12 -26.54
N HIS A 17 11.95 -7.89 -26.80
CA HIS A 17 10.50 -7.59 -26.90
C HIS A 17 9.77 -8.47 -27.94
N GLN A 18 10.46 -8.94 -28.99
CA GLN A 18 9.89 -9.82 -29.98
C GLN A 18 9.49 -11.19 -29.44
N GLY A 19 10.00 -11.59 -28.28
CA GLY A 19 9.61 -12.82 -27.58
C GLY A 19 8.28 -12.73 -26.83
N PHE A 20 7.76 -11.52 -26.58
CA PHE A 20 6.48 -11.33 -25.91
C PHE A 20 5.32 -11.43 -26.90
N ARG A 21 4.23 -12.10 -26.45
CA ARG A 21 2.96 -12.26 -27.15
C ARG A 21 1.80 -11.97 -26.18
N ASP A 22 0.59 -11.81 -26.74
CA ASP A 22 -0.65 -11.66 -25.94
C ASP A 22 -0.54 -10.51 -24.93
N LEU A 23 -0.18 -9.31 -25.41
CA LEU A 23 -0.06 -8.11 -24.57
C LEU A 23 -1.46 -7.56 -24.27
N ASP A 24 -1.98 -7.85 -23.08
CA ASP A 24 -3.24 -7.30 -22.58
C ASP A 24 -2.99 -6.23 -21.54
N LYS A 25 -3.54 -5.03 -21.72
CA LYS A 25 -3.41 -3.96 -20.73
C LYS A 25 -4.22 -4.29 -19.47
N ILE A 26 -3.56 -4.37 -18.31
CA ILE A 26 -4.16 -4.73 -17.02
C ILE A 26 -4.25 -3.57 -16.04
N ALA A 27 -3.40 -2.54 -16.19
CA ALA A 27 -3.45 -1.33 -15.38
C ALA A 27 -2.93 -0.11 -16.14
N SER A 28 -3.34 1.09 -15.68
CA SER A 28 -2.93 2.37 -16.24
C SER A 28 -2.84 3.41 -15.12
N ALA A 29 -1.74 4.15 -15.08
CA ALA A 29 -1.49 5.30 -14.23
C ALA A 29 -0.97 6.46 -15.10
N PRO A 30 -0.88 7.69 -14.59
CA PRO A 30 -0.47 8.85 -15.40
C PRO A 30 0.88 8.70 -16.11
N SER A 31 1.84 8.03 -15.48
CA SER A 31 3.20 7.84 -15.99
C SER A 31 3.55 6.40 -16.36
N THR A 32 2.63 5.44 -16.17
CA THR A 32 2.90 4.02 -16.40
C THR A 32 1.71 3.26 -16.96
N LEU A 33 2.01 2.26 -17.79
CA LEU A 33 1.06 1.25 -18.25
C LEU A 33 1.57 -0.12 -17.83
N VAL A 34 0.66 -0.99 -17.39
CA VAL A 34 1.01 -2.38 -17.05
C VAL A 34 0.26 -3.31 -17.98
N TYR A 35 0.99 -4.22 -18.60
CA TYR A 35 0.46 -5.27 -19.47
C TYR A 35 0.72 -6.64 -18.89
N SER A 36 -0.20 -7.58 -19.06
CA SER A 36 0.17 -9.00 -19.00
C SER A 36 0.70 -9.43 -20.37
N ALA A 37 1.69 -10.30 -20.39
CA ALA A 37 2.26 -10.82 -21.62
C ALA A 37 2.76 -12.26 -21.43
N ARG A 38 2.79 -13.06 -22.49
CA ARG A 38 3.42 -14.39 -22.50
C ARG A 38 4.79 -14.32 -23.13
N TRP A 39 5.79 -14.91 -22.48
CA TRP A 39 7.14 -15.03 -23.02
C TRP A 39 7.31 -16.39 -23.70
N LYS A 40 7.59 -16.38 -25.01
CA LYS A 40 7.81 -17.60 -25.83
C LYS A 40 6.72 -18.67 -25.60
N GLY A 41 5.48 -18.23 -25.33
CA GLY A 41 4.31 -19.08 -25.20
C GLY A 41 4.11 -19.82 -23.87
N ALA A 42 5.09 -19.79 -22.95
CA ALA A 42 5.02 -20.59 -21.72
C ALA A 42 4.71 -19.74 -20.47
N SER A 43 5.58 -18.80 -20.13
CA SER A 43 5.49 -18.04 -18.88
C SER A 43 4.71 -16.74 -19.06
N LYS A 44 3.84 -16.40 -18.10
CA LYS A 44 3.12 -15.14 -18.05
C LYS A 44 3.86 -14.14 -17.16
N PHE A 45 4.04 -12.92 -17.66
CA PHE A 45 4.72 -11.82 -16.99
C PHE A 45 3.83 -10.60 -16.91
N ALA A 46 4.12 -9.71 -15.98
CA ALA A 46 3.65 -8.34 -15.98
C ALA A 46 4.76 -7.43 -16.55
N ILE A 47 4.39 -6.57 -17.49
CA ILE A 47 5.29 -5.62 -18.12
C ILE A 47 4.87 -4.22 -17.69
N LYS A 48 5.68 -3.57 -16.83
CA LYS A 48 5.45 -2.18 -16.44
C LYS A 48 6.22 -1.26 -17.39
N LYS A 49 5.48 -0.53 -18.19
CA LYS A 49 5.98 0.40 -19.21
C LYS A 49 5.88 1.83 -18.69
N PHE A 50 6.99 2.57 -18.77
CA PHE A 50 7.02 4.00 -18.47
C PHE A 50 6.56 4.79 -19.68
N ILE A 51 5.67 5.78 -19.47
CA ILE A 51 5.10 6.64 -20.52
C ILE A 51 5.22 8.11 -20.14
N GLY A 52 5.07 9.02 -21.12
CA GLY A 52 5.14 10.46 -20.90
C GLY A 52 6.52 10.95 -20.49
N ASP A 53 6.56 12.01 -19.69
CA ASP A 53 7.78 12.70 -19.28
C ASP A 53 8.46 12.08 -18.04
N SER A 54 8.32 10.76 -17.83
CA SER A 54 9.07 10.08 -16.75
C SER A 54 10.56 10.36 -16.89
N SER A 55 11.19 10.97 -15.88
CA SER A 55 12.59 11.27 -15.93
C SER A 55 13.43 9.98 -16.02
N LYS A 56 14.54 10.03 -16.74
CA LYS A 56 15.47 8.88 -16.83
C LYS A 56 15.93 8.45 -15.44
N ASP A 57 16.16 9.41 -14.55
CA ASP A 57 16.64 9.15 -13.20
C ASP A 57 15.60 8.41 -12.36
N SER A 58 14.30 8.77 -12.49
CA SER A 58 13.24 8.05 -11.78
C SER A 58 13.09 6.61 -12.28
N ILE A 59 13.22 6.38 -13.59
CA ILE A 59 13.18 5.03 -14.18
C ILE A 59 14.37 4.20 -13.68
N VAL A 60 15.59 4.76 -13.71
CA VAL A 60 16.80 4.09 -13.23
C VAL A 60 16.69 3.77 -11.73
N ASN A 61 16.21 4.71 -10.93
CA ASN A 61 15.99 4.49 -9.50
C ASN A 61 14.99 3.35 -9.24
N GLU A 62 13.87 3.32 -9.96
CA GLU A 62 12.87 2.24 -9.80
C GLU A 62 13.44 0.88 -10.22
N ILE A 63 14.24 0.82 -11.31
CA ILE A 63 14.96 -0.41 -11.71
C ILE A 63 15.90 -0.88 -10.60
N TYR A 64 16.69 0.05 -10.04
CA TYR A 64 17.63 -0.23 -8.96
C TYR A 64 16.91 -0.77 -7.71
N LEU A 65 15.84 -0.11 -7.29
CA LEU A 65 15.06 -0.51 -6.11
C LEU A 65 14.40 -1.88 -6.31
N ASN A 66 13.75 -2.13 -7.46
CA ASN A 66 13.18 -3.45 -7.78
C ASN A 66 14.23 -4.57 -7.71
N LYS A 67 15.44 -4.29 -8.21
CA LYS A 67 16.56 -5.26 -8.13
C LYS A 67 16.96 -5.52 -6.68
N LYS A 68 17.05 -4.46 -5.88
CA LYS A 68 17.53 -4.53 -4.50
C LYS A 68 16.58 -5.29 -3.57
N VAL A 69 15.26 -5.16 -3.77
CA VAL A 69 14.24 -5.79 -2.90
C VAL A 69 13.90 -7.24 -3.32
N ASN A 70 14.47 -7.77 -4.38
CA ASN A 70 14.04 -8.94 -5.15
C ASN A 70 14.19 -10.31 -4.47
N SER A 71 14.37 -10.38 -3.15
CA SER A 71 14.70 -11.64 -2.48
C SER A 71 13.67 -12.08 -1.43
N HIS A 72 12.51 -11.40 -1.33
CA HIS A 72 11.50 -11.72 -0.33
C HIS A 72 10.25 -12.37 -0.96
N PRO A 73 9.66 -13.44 -0.34
CA PRO A 73 8.52 -14.15 -0.90
C PRO A 73 7.27 -13.30 -1.07
N ASN A 74 7.08 -12.28 -0.23
CA ASN A 74 5.93 -11.36 -0.28
C ASN A 74 6.24 -10.06 -1.04
N ILE A 75 7.27 -10.05 -1.89
CA ILE A 75 7.56 -8.96 -2.83
C ILE A 75 7.45 -9.51 -4.25
N ILE A 76 6.91 -8.68 -5.15
CA ILE A 76 6.78 -9.04 -6.56
C ILE A 76 8.18 -9.26 -7.17
N GLN A 77 8.38 -10.39 -7.83
CA GLN A 77 9.68 -10.76 -8.40
C GLN A 77 10.01 -9.88 -9.61
N PHE A 78 11.17 -9.27 -9.59
CA PHE A 78 11.77 -8.59 -10.74
C PHE A 78 12.62 -9.56 -11.54
N TYR A 79 12.26 -9.78 -12.80
CA TYR A 79 12.97 -10.72 -13.68
C TYR A 79 13.99 -10.04 -14.58
N GLY A 80 13.78 -8.77 -14.91
CA GLY A 80 14.69 -8.04 -15.80
C GLY A 80 13.99 -6.91 -16.55
N LEU A 81 14.57 -6.56 -17.67
CA LEU A 81 14.15 -5.43 -18.49
C LEU A 81 13.79 -5.88 -19.91
N THR A 82 12.92 -5.11 -20.55
CA THR A 82 12.70 -5.13 -21.99
C THR A 82 12.61 -3.71 -22.52
N LYS A 83 12.68 -3.57 -23.84
CA LYS A 83 12.50 -2.28 -24.50
C LYS A 83 11.67 -2.49 -25.76
N PHE A 84 10.54 -1.83 -25.83
CA PHE A 84 9.70 -1.81 -27.03
C PHE A 84 10.24 -0.77 -28.02
N GLN A 85 9.48 -0.42 -29.02
CA GLN A 85 9.90 0.55 -30.06
C GLN A 85 10.09 1.98 -29.55
N ASP A 86 9.53 2.28 -28.37
CA ASP A 86 9.76 3.51 -27.64
C ASP A 86 11.10 3.47 -26.91
N GLU A 87 11.68 4.65 -26.62
CA GLU A 87 13.04 4.77 -26.11
C GLU A 87 13.23 4.33 -24.66
N ASN A 88 12.15 4.10 -23.90
CA ASN A 88 12.21 3.80 -22.47
C ASN A 88 12.27 2.29 -22.18
N TYR A 89 13.02 1.91 -21.14
CA TYR A 89 12.99 0.57 -20.60
C TYR A 89 11.64 0.27 -19.93
N SER A 90 11.26 -1.00 -19.95
CA SER A 90 10.10 -1.53 -19.23
C SER A 90 10.55 -2.63 -18.29
N LEU A 91 9.94 -2.70 -17.09
CA LEU A 91 10.22 -3.76 -16.13
C LEU A 91 9.50 -5.04 -16.54
N VAL A 92 10.19 -6.16 -16.44
CA VAL A 92 9.60 -7.51 -16.56
C VAL A 92 9.45 -8.07 -15.15
N LEU A 93 8.21 -8.23 -14.71
CA LEU A 93 7.83 -8.55 -13.35
C LEU A 93 7.02 -9.87 -13.28
N GLU A 94 6.95 -10.45 -12.10
CA GLU A 94 6.03 -11.54 -11.79
C GLU A 94 4.59 -11.13 -12.08
N TYR A 95 3.83 -12.02 -12.71
CA TYR A 95 2.40 -11.82 -12.93
C TYR A 95 1.61 -12.42 -11.76
N ALA A 96 0.91 -11.58 -11.04
CA ALA A 96 0.00 -11.98 -9.97
C ALA A 96 -1.42 -12.16 -10.52
N GLU A 97 -1.94 -13.38 -10.49
CA GLU A 97 -3.22 -13.74 -11.12
C GLU A 97 -4.45 -13.26 -10.36
N GLY A 98 -4.33 -13.03 -9.04
CA GLY A 98 -5.45 -12.61 -8.19
C GLY A 98 -5.76 -11.12 -8.23
N GLY A 99 -5.00 -10.33 -9.00
CA GLY A 99 -5.17 -8.88 -9.09
C GLY A 99 -4.74 -8.14 -7.83
N THR A 100 -5.29 -6.94 -7.59
CA THR A 100 -4.94 -6.11 -6.42
C THR A 100 -5.74 -6.52 -5.18
N LEU A 101 -5.15 -6.31 -3.99
CA LEU A 101 -5.82 -6.55 -2.70
C LEU A 101 -7.13 -5.75 -2.61
N GLY A 102 -7.16 -4.50 -3.08
CA GLY A 102 -8.38 -3.70 -3.10
C GLY A 102 -9.52 -4.39 -3.85
N LYS A 103 -9.27 -4.87 -5.08
CA LYS A 103 -10.26 -5.63 -5.85
C LYS A 103 -10.65 -6.95 -5.18
N TYR A 104 -9.69 -7.64 -4.61
CA TYR A 104 -9.92 -8.89 -3.88
C TYR A 104 -10.85 -8.68 -2.69
N LEU A 105 -10.63 -7.65 -1.89
CA LEU A 105 -11.44 -7.33 -0.71
C LEU A 105 -12.87 -6.90 -1.07
N ARG A 106 -13.08 -6.20 -2.21
CA ARG A 106 -14.43 -5.77 -2.68
C ARG A 106 -15.20 -6.86 -3.42
N ASN A 107 -14.62 -8.03 -3.60
CA ASN A 107 -15.29 -9.15 -4.25
C ASN A 107 -16.10 -9.95 -3.23
N ASP A 108 -17.42 -9.73 -3.19
CA ASP A 108 -18.33 -10.41 -2.26
C ASP A 108 -18.43 -11.93 -2.49
N SER A 109 -17.98 -12.44 -3.67
CA SER A 109 -17.93 -13.87 -3.93
C SER A 109 -16.78 -14.58 -3.20
N ILE A 110 -15.83 -13.83 -2.63
CA ILE A 110 -14.69 -14.37 -1.90
C ILE A 110 -14.98 -14.37 -0.41
N SER A 111 -14.99 -15.56 0.20
CA SER A 111 -14.96 -15.67 1.66
C SER A 111 -13.58 -15.23 2.15
N PHE A 112 -13.54 -14.28 3.08
CA PHE A 112 -12.30 -13.71 3.60
C PHE A 112 -12.40 -13.66 5.14
N GLU A 113 -12.19 -14.83 5.72
CA GLU A 113 -12.33 -15.06 7.16
C GLU A 113 -11.14 -14.51 7.95
N TRP A 114 -11.29 -14.42 9.25
CA TRP A 114 -10.31 -13.87 10.19
C TRP A 114 -8.90 -14.46 10.04
N GLU A 115 -8.80 -15.77 9.88
CA GLU A 115 -7.52 -16.43 9.66
C GLU A 115 -6.78 -15.88 8.43
N SER A 116 -7.50 -15.69 7.32
CA SER A 116 -6.95 -15.11 6.09
C SER A 116 -6.60 -13.63 6.25
N GLN A 117 -7.39 -12.86 7.01
CA GLN A 117 -7.11 -11.46 7.33
C GLN A 117 -5.81 -11.34 8.12
N LEU A 118 -5.65 -12.15 9.17
CA LEU A 118 -4.44 -12.16 9.99
C LEU A 118 -3.22 -12.67 9.21
N LYS A 119 -3.40 -13.69 8.35
CA LYS A 119 -2.34 -14.17 7.45
C LYS A 119 -1.84 -13.05 6.56
N PHE A 120 -2.73 -12.34 5.88
CA PHE A 120 -2.35 -11.24 4.98
C PHE A 120 -1.69 -10.10 5.75
N ALA A 121 -2.18 -9.75 6.93
CA ALA A 121 -1.55 -8.74 7.79
C ALA A 121 -0.10 -9.12 8.13
N LYS A 122 0.16 -10.37 8.50
CA LYS A 122 1.50 -10.89 8.80
C LYS A 122 2.41 -10.89 7.57
N GLU A 123 1.90 -11.28 6.41
CA GLU A 123 2.65 -11.28 5.16
C GLU A 123 3.03 -9.86 4.71
N ILE A 124 2.12 -8.87 4.85
CA ILE A 124 2.40 -7.46 4.56
C ILE A 124 3.46 -6.94 5.53
N ALA A 125 3.29 -7.17 6.83
CA ALA A 125 4.26 -6.74 7.83
C ALA A 125 5.65 -7.36 7.60
N SER A 126 5.72 -8.64 7.18
CA SER A 126 6.96 -9.31 6.82
C SER A 126 7.66 -8.65 5.63
N ALA A 127 6.91 -8.27 4.58
CA ALA A 127 7.48 -7.55 3.44
C ALA A 127 8.02 -6.17 3.85
N ILE A 128 7.31 -5.45 4.71
CA ILE A 128 7.75 -4.13 5.21
C ILE A 128 8.98 -4.26 6.12
N SER A 129 9.05 -5.29 6.98
CA SER A 129 10.24 -5.56 7.79
C SER A 129 11.48 -5.79 6.92
N TRP A 130 11.33 -6.62 5.86
CA TRP A 130 12.39 -6.83 4.89
C TRP A 130 12.87 -5.50 4.27
N LEU A 131 11.94 -4.63 3.87
CA LEU A 131 12.30 -3.32 3.30
C LEU A 131 13.03 -2.44 4.31
N HIS A 132 12.50 -2.31 5.54
CA HIS A 132 13.02 -1.38 6.54
C HIS A 132 14.34 -1.83 7.17
N ASP A 133 14.43 -3.11 7.56
CA ASP A 133 15.53 -3.60 8.40
C ASP A 133 16.64 -4.26 7.57
N ASP A 134 16.30 -5.06 6.55
CA ASP A 134 17.30 -5.80 5.78
C ASP A 134 17.82 -5.00 4.59
N VAL A 135 16.93 -4.25 3.91
CA VAL A 135 17.29 -3.55 2.67
C VAL A 135 17.56 -2.07 2.89
N GLY A 136 16.97 -1.47 3.93
CA GLY A 136 17.08 -0.04 4.23
C GLY A 136 16.29 0.84 3.25
N ILE A 137 15.06 0.43 2.88
CA ILE A 137 14.18 1.13 1.96
C ILE A 137 12.87 1.46 2.64
N ILE A 138 12.33 2.64 2.35
CA ILE A 138 10.97 3.07 2.68
C ILE A 138 10.14 2.91 1.43
N HIS A 139 8.97 2.26 1.52
CA HIS A 139 8.09 2.02 0.37
C HIS A 139 7.48 3.32 -0.16
N GLY A 140 6.88 4.13 0.71
CA GLY A 140 6.40 5.48 0.44
C GLY A 140 5.09 5.61 -0.35
N ASP A 141 4.52 4.50 -0.82
CA ASP A 141 3.22 4.48 -1.53
C ASP A 141 2.46 3.18 -1.21
N LEU A 142 2.36 2.85 0.08
CA LEU A 142 1.75 1.63 0.55
C LEU A 142 0.23 1.77 0.59
N HIS A 143 -0.48 1.01 -0.27
CA HIS A 143 -1.94 0.96 -0.33
C HIS A 143 -2.42 -0.32 -1.01
N SER A 144 -3.71 -0.65 -0.90
CA SER A 144 -4.26 -1.93 -1.37
C SER A 144 -4.14 -2.19 -2.88
N ASN A 145 -3.93 -1.17 -3.70
CA ASN A 145 -3.68 -1.37 -5.14
C ASN A 145 -2.20 -1.70 -5.45
N ASN A 146 -1.28 -1.46 -4.52
CA ASN A 146 0.14 -1.84 -4.62
C ASN A 146 0.44 -3.18 -3.92
N ILE A 147 -0.59 -3.84 -3.38
CA ILE A 147 -0.53 -5.21 -2.87
C ILE A 147 -1.30 -6.09 -3.83
N LEU A 148 -0.63 -7.11 -4.37
CA LEU A 148 -1.20 -8.04 -5.33
C LEU A 148 -1.44 -9.40 -4.67
N ILE A 149 -2.40 -10.15 -5.20
CA ILE A 149 -2.71 -11.51 -4.74
C ILE A 149 -2.15 -12.52 -5.73
N HIS A 150 -1.33 -13.44 -5.24
CA HIS A 150 -0.74 -14.52 -6.01
C HIS A 150 -0.76 -15.82 -5.20
N LYS A 151 -1.44 -16.86 -5.69
CA LYS A 151 -1.54 -18.18 -5.03
C LYS A 151 -1.91 -18.08 -3.53
N GLU A 152 -2.97 -17.34 -3.23
CA GLU A 152 -3.46 -17.14 -1.86
C GLU A 152 -2.48 -16.44 -0.89
N SER A 153 -1.47 -15.75 -1.43
CA SER A 153 -0.49 -14.97 -0.68
C SER A 153 -0.42 -13.57 -1.25
N ILE A 154 0.05 -12.60 -0.45
CA ILE A 154 0.25 -11.24 -0.93
C ILE A 154 1.63 -11.08 -1.59
N LYS A 155 1.68 -10.12 -2.51
CA LYS A 155 2.91 -9.63 -3.14
C LYS A 155 2.90 -8.11 -3.13
N LEU A 156 3.80 -7.49 -2.38
CA LEU A 156 4.02 -6.05 -2.41
C LEU A 156 4.70 -5.65 -3.72
N ALA A 157 4.21 -4.60 -4.35
CA ALA A 157 4.64 -4.14 -5.67
C ALA A 157 4.72 -2.62 -5.73
N ASP A 158 5.32 -2.11 -6.80
CA ASP A 158 5.46 -0.69 -7.14
C ASP A 158 6.39 0.11 -6.22
N PHE A 159 7.68 0.09 -6.58
CA PHE A 159 8.75 0.83 -5.88
C PHE A 159 9.06 2.18 -6.54
N GLY A 160 8.17 2.71 -7.39
CA GLY A 160 8.39 3.97 -8.11
C GLY A 160 8.50 5.20 -7.21
N ARG A 161 8.01 5.11 -5.97
CA ARG A 161 8.08 6.18 -4.95
C ARG A 161 8.96 5.82 -3.75
N SER A 162 9.54 4.64 -3.78
CA SER A 162 10.39 4.18 -2.70
C SER A 162 11.72 4.93 -2.67
N CYS A 163 12.29 5.07 -1.48
CA CYS A 163 13.56 5.72 -1.28
C CYS A 163 14.43 4.97 -0.27
N ILE A 164 15.74 5.21 -0.34
CA ILE A 164 16.68 4.69 0.66
C ILE A 164 16.49 5.46 1.96
N LYS A 165 16.46 4.75 3.07
CA LYS A 165 16.37 5.30 4.43
C LYS A 165 17.47 6.33 4.67
N GLY A 166 17.08 7.49 5.21
CA GLY A 166 18.01 8.59 5.48
C GLY A 166 18.42 9.42 4.25
N SER A 167 17.90 9.11 3.06
CA SER A 167 18.06 10.01 1.91
C SER A 167 17.20 11.26 2.10
N ASN A 168 17.82 12.44 1.93
CA ASN A 168 17.14 13.74 2.04
C ASN A 168 16.24 14.03 0.82
N TYR A 169 15.33 13.13 0.48
CA TYR A 169 14.30 13.46 -0.50
C TYR A 169 13.22 14.30 0.17
N ASN A 170 13.22 15.61 -0.13
CA ASN A 170 12.01 16.42 0.05
C ASN A 170 10.95 15.83 -0.89
N THR A 171 10.09 14.99 -0.36
CA THR A 171 9.03 14.38 -1.14
C THR A 171 7.86 15.36 -1.21
N GLU A 172 7.45 15.71 -2.43
CA GLU A 172 6.09 16.18 -2.61
C GLU A 172 5.15 15.11 -2.05
N VAL A 173 4.12 15.52 -1.32
CA VAL A 173 3.14 14.60 -0.76
C VAL A 173 2.29 14.06 -1.91
N TRP A 174 2.53 12.83 -2.26
CA TRP A 174 1.80 12.09 -3.29
C TRP A 174 1.24 10.80 -2.70
N GLY A 175 0.26 10.23 -3.34
CA GLY A 175 -0.29 8.92 -2.98
C GLY A 175 -1.80 8.91 -2.96
N VAL A 176 -2.36 7.79 -2.56
CA VAL A 176 -3.80 7.60 -2.34
C VAL A 176 -4.13 8.17 -0.96
N ILE A 177 -4.82 9.31 -0.92
CA ILE A 177 -5.01 10.19 0.25
C ILE A 177 -5.27 9.45 1.57
N PRO A 178 -6.20 8.46 1.66
CA PRO A 178 -6.46 7.75 2.91
C PRO A 178 -5.24 7.05 3.53
N TYR A 179 -4.27 6.66 2.73
CA TYR A 179 -3.08 5.94 3.17
C TYR A 179 -1.86 6.85 3.39
N VAL A 180 -1.96 8.12 2.97
CA VAL A 180 -0.90 9.10 3.22
C VAL A 180 -0.87 9.47 4.69
N ASP A 181 0.32 9.45 5.26
CA ASP A 181 0.58 9.83 6.66
C ASP A 181 -0.09 11.18 7.00
N SER A 182 -0.96 11.16 8.01
CA SER A 182 -1.73 12.34 8.42
C SER A 182 -0.86 13.53 8.82
N LYS A 183 0.35 13.28 9.35
CA LYS A 183 1.33 14.32 9.66
C LYS A 183 1.91 14.95 8.40
N MET A 184 2.15 14.15 7.36
CA MET A 184 2.58 14.66 6.06
C MET A 184 1.47 15.50 5.41
N LEU A 185 0.19 15.10 5.54
CA LEU A 185 -0.94 15.91 5.06
C LEU A 185 -1.06 17.24 5.82
N GLU A 186 -0.82 17.23 7.14
CA GLU A 186 -0.77 18.47 7.95
C GLU A 186 0.35 19.39 7.45
N MET A 187 1.56 18.86 7.22
CA MET A 187 2.69 19.62 6.71
C MET A 187 2.41 20.19 5.32
N LEU A 188 1.73 19.43 4.45
CA LEU A 188 1.30 19.89 3.13
C LEU A 188 0.38 21.12 3.24
N ILE A 189 -0.64 21.08 4.12
CA ILE A 189 -1.54 22.22 4.37
C ILE A 189 -0.77 23.42 4.88
N GLN A 190 0.21 23.21 5.77
CA GLN A 190 1.06 24.24 6.33
C GLN A 190 2.16 24.73 5.37
N LYS A 191 2.27 24.15 4.17
CA LYS A 191 3.34 24.43 3.19
C LYS A 191 4.74 24.25 3.77
N LYS A 192 4.91 23.26 4.66
CA LYS A 192 6.19 22.89 5.26
C LYS A 192 6.80 21.71 4.50
N PRO A 193 8.13 21.64 4.41
CA PRO A 193 8.78 20.46 3.86
C PRO A 193 8.49 19.24 4.72
N CYS A 194 8.27 18.11 4.10
CA CYS A 194 8.13 16.83 4.78
C CYS A 194 9.14 15.81 4.25
N VAL A 195 9.53 14.90 5.11
CA VAL A 195 10.46 13.82 4.78
C VAL A 195 9.72 12.50 4.99
N LEU A 196 9.82 11.64 4.01
CA LEU A 196 9.31 10.28 4.09
C LEU A 196 10.15 9.47 5.07
N THR A 197 9.52 8.76 5.97
CA THR A 197 10.17 7.93 6.99
C THR A 197 9.52 6.55 7.07
N GLU A 198 10.17 5.61 7.75
CA GLU A 198 9.58 4.30 8.04
C GLU A 198 8.21 4.42 8.74
N LYS A 199 8.05 5.44 9.58
CA LYS A 199 6.78 5.71 10.29
C LYS A 199 5.64 6.12 9.33
N SER A 200 5.97 6.60 8.13
CA SER A 200 4.96 6.85 7.08
C SER A 200 4.40 5.56 6.53
N ASP A 201 5.24 4.53 6.28
CA ASP A 201 4.77 3.19 5.90
C ASP A 201 3.95 2.53 7.03
N ILE A 202 4.35 2.73 8.30
CA ILE A 202 3.59 2.22 9.45
C ILE A 202 2.18 2.84 9.52
N TYR A 203 2.04 4.13 9.22
CA TYR A 203 0.72 4.75 9.11
C TYR A 203 -0.14 4.07 8.05
N SER A 204 0.39 3.91 6.85
CA SER A 204 -0.29 3.24 5.73
C SER A 204 -0.65 1.79 6.07
N LEU A 205 0.22 1.10 6.81
CA LEU A 205 -0.01 -0.25 7.31
C LEU A 205 -1.22 -0.31 8.26
N GLY A 206 -1.38 0.67 9.15
CA GLY A 206 -2.56 0.79 10.01
C GLY A 206 -3.86 0.90 9.21
N VAL A 207 -3.87 1.72 8.16
CA VAL A 207 -5.03 1.84 7.26
C VAL A 207 -5.31 0.54 6.52
N LEU A 208 -4.26 -0.15 6.03
CA LEU A 208 -4.41 -1.47 5.40
C LEU A 208 -4.97 -2.52 6.33
N PHE A 209 -4.57 -2.55 7.60
CA PHE A 209 -5.09 -3.49 8.58
C PHE A 209 -6.57 -3.27 8.85
N TRP A 210 -7.01 -2.02 8.96
CA TRP A 210 -8.44 -1.70 9.01
C TRP A 210 -9.16 -2.15 7.74
N GLU A 211 -8.58 -1.93 6.55
CA GLU A 211 -9.16 -2.32 5.28
C GLU A 211 -9.31 -3.84 5.14
N LEU A 212 -8.37 -4.64 5.67
CA LEU A 212 -8.48 -6.11 5.70
C LEU A 212 -9.73 -6.58 6.46
N THR A 213 -10.08 -5.92 7.56
CA THR A 213 -11.24 -6.30 8.39
C THR A 213 -12.56 -5.72 7.89
N SER A 214 -12.53 -4.49 7.39
CA SER A 214 -13.72 -3.80 6.89
C SER A 214 -14.14 -4.27 5.50
N ARG A 215 -13.18 -4.71 4.68
CA ARG A 215 -13.33 -4.96 3.24
C ARG A 215 -13.86 -3.75 2.46
N LYS A 216 -13.77 -2.55 3.03
CA LYS A 216 -14.26 -1.30 2.44
C LYS A 216 -13.10 -0.39 2.06
N SER A 217 -13.31 0.46 1.06
CA SER A 217 -12.39 1.54 0.73
C SER A 217 -12.35 2.56 1.87
N PRO A 218 -11.17 2.90 2.41
CA PRO A 218 -11.09 3.88 3.49
C PRO A 218 -11.72 5.22 3.07
N PHE A 219 -12.60 5.76 3.92
CA PHE A 219 -13.40 6.97 3.68
C PHE A 219 -14.28 6.92 2.43
N GLY A 220 -14.58 5.74 1.89
CA GLY A 220 -15.29 5.57 0.63
C GLY A 220 -14.55 6.21 -0.55
N PHE A 221 -13.23 6.24 -0.54
CA PHE A 221 -12.41 6.99 -1.49
C PHE A 221 -12.51 6.45 -2.93
N GLU A 222 -12.60 5.14 -3.11
CA GLU A 222 -12.71 4.51 -4.44
C GLU A 222 -14.07 4.76 -5.09
N GLU A 223 -15.14 4.92 -4.30
CA GLU A 223 -16.49 5.19 -4.78
C GLU A 223 -16.69 6.67 -5.15
N LYS A 224 -15.91 7.55 -4.55
CA LYS A 224 -15.92 8.99 -4.82
C LYS A 224 -14.90 9.29 -5.89
N SER A 225 -15.27 9.44 -7.14
CA SER A 225 -14.39 9.67 -8.30
C SER A 225 -13.49 10.93 -8.21
N GLN A 226 -12.97 11.29 -7.04
CA GLN A 226 -12.26 12.54 -6.79
C GLN A 226 -10.80 12.28 -6.37
N LYS A 227 -9.90 12.58 -7.30
CA LYS A 227 -8.45 12.43 -7.13
C LYS A 227 -7.81 13.43 -6.14
N HIS A 228 -8.46 14.54 -5.79
CA HIS A 228 -7.97 15.58 -4.87
C HIS A 228 -9.14 16.14 -4.07
N ASP A 229 -9.58 15.40 -3.06
CA ASP A 229 -10.57 15.91 -2.11
C ASP A 229 -9.85 16.69 -1.00
N CYS A 230 -9.77 18.02 -1.17
CA CYS A 230 -9.20 18.90 -0.15
C CYS A 230 -9.93 18.77 1.20
N SER A 231 -11.20 18.38 1.20
CA SER A 231 -11.96 18.16 2.42
C SER A 231 -11.45 16.90 3.14
N LEU A 232 -11.17 15.84 2.40
CA LEU A 232 -10.61 14.60 2.95
C LEU A 232 -9.19 14.81 3.51
N ILE A 233 -8.33 15.54 2.79
CA ILE A 233 -7.01 15.94 3.29
C ILE A 233 -7.15 16.67 4.63
N ASN A 234 -8.08 17.64 4.72
CA ASN A 234 -8.26 18.45 5.93
C ASN A 234 -8.77 17.64 7.13
N ILE A 235 -9.68 16.67 6.93
CA ILE A 235 -10.19 15.86 8.05
C ILE A 235 -9.16 14.83 8.53
N ILE A 236 -8.42 14.18 7.62
CA ILE A 236 -7.37 13.21 7.97
C ILE A 236 -6.21 13.90 8.70
N SER A 237 -5.79 15.08 8.23
CA SER A 237 -4.74 15.88 8.88
C SER A 237 -5.14 16.32 10.30
N LYS A 238 -6.44 16.38 10.60
CA LYS A 238 -7.00 16.63 11.94
C LYS A 238 -7.34 15.35 12.71
N SER A 239 -6.68 14.25 12.38
CA SER A 239 -6.79 12.96 13.04
C SER A 239 -8.12 12.22 12.87
N ALA A 240 -8.92 12.54 11.83
CA ALA A 240 -10.04 11.67 11.48
C ALA A 240 -9.55 10.26 11.11
N ARG A 241 -10.21 9.24 11.61
CA ARG A 241 -9.93 7.82 11.34
C ARG A 241 -11.24 7.08 11.13
N GLU A 242 -11.15 5.94 10.48
CA GLU A 242 -12.27 5.01 10.39
C GLU A 242 -12.52 4.33 11.74
N GLY A 243 -13.77 4.06 12.05
CA GLY A 243 -14.14 3.31 13.24
C GLY A 243 -13.85 1.81 13.09
N PRO A 244 -13.61 1.09 14.22
CA PRO A 244 -13.43 -0.35 14.19
C PRO A 244 -14.69 -1.07 13.70
N ILE A 245 -14.47 -2.19 13.00
CA ILE A 245 -15.57 -3.03 12.53
C ILE A 245 -15.98 -3.95 13.66
N LYS A 246 -17.31 -4.05 13.86
CA LYS A 246 -17.89 -4.96 14.86
C LYS A 246 -17.35 -6.39 14.66
N ASP A 247 -17.11 -7.06 15.76
CA ASP A 247 -16.59 -8.44 15.81
C ASP A 247 -15.17 -8.61 15.25
N THR A 248 -14.40 -7.51 15.10
CA THR A 248 -12.96 -7.58 14.86
C THR A 248 -12.23 -7.93 16.17
N ASN A 249 -11.15 -8.70 16.08
CA ASN A 249 -10.31 -9.02 17.24
C ASN A 249 -9.76 -7.75 17.91
N ASP A 250 -9.97 -7.57 19.21
CA ASP A 250 -9.64 -6.34 19.94
C ASP A 250 -8.15 -6.01 19.92
N LYS A 251 -7.27 -7.01 19.99
CA LYS A 251 -5.82 -6.79 19.93
C LYS A 251 -5.41 -6.27 18.56
N PHE A 252 -6.08 -6.75 17.50
CA PHE A 252 -5.84 -6.28 16.14
C PHE A 252 -6.34 -4.84 15.95
N VAL A 253 -7.48 -4.48 16.54
CA VAL A 253 -7.99 -3.10 16.57
C VAL A 253 -6.97 -2.18 17.23
N VAL A 254 -6.54 -2.51 18.45
CA VAL A 254 -5.53 -1.73 19.19
C VAL A 254 -4.24 -1.58 18.38
N LEU A 255 -3.81 -2.62 17.66
CA LEU A 255 -2.60 -2.58 16.86
C LEU A 255 -2.72 -1.59 15.70
N TYR A 256 -3.77 -1.66 14.87
CA TYR A 256 -3.88 -0.72 13.76
C TYR A 256 -4.14 0.72 14.23
N GLU A 257 -4.82 0.92 15.37
CA GLU A 257 -4.99 2.23 15.98
C GLU A 257 -3.68 2.84 16.49
N LYS A 258 -2.75 2.03 16.97
CA LYS A 258 -1.37 2.46 17.26
C LYS A 258 -0.61 2.83 15.98
N CYS A 259 -0.75 2.03 14.91
CA CYS A 259 -0.03 2.27 13.66
C CYS A 259 -0.40 3.60 13.00
N TRP A 260 -1.66 4.02 13.01
CA TRP A 260 -2.10 5.25 12.37
C TRP A 260 -2.20 6.47 13.30
N GLN A 261 -1.49 6.46 14.43
CA GLN A 261 -1.39 7.65 15.30
C GLN A 261 -0.90 8.87 14.50
N HIS A 262 -1.39 10.06 14.90
CA HIS A 262 -1.05 11.29 14.18
C HIS A 262 0.44 11.60 14.27
N GLU A 263 0.99 11.58 15.49
CA GLU A 263 2.41 11.82 15.69
C GLU A 263 3.23 10.56 15.37
N PRO A 264 4.22 10.63 14.47
CA PRO A 264 5.02 9.49 14.03
C PRO A 264 5.73 8.75 15.18
N ASP A 265 6.18 9.49 16.20
CA ASP A 265 6.90 8.91 17.34
C ASP A 265 5.99 8.03 18.23
N ASN A 266 4.67 8.23 18.18
CA ASN A 266 3.69 7.41 18.90
C ASN A 266 3.37 6.09 18.17
N ARG A 267 3.83 5.92 16.93
CA ARG A 267 3.60 4.71 16.15
C ARG A 267 4.65 3.65 16.50
N PRO A 268 4.29 2.37 16.51
CA PRO A 268 5.28 1.29 16.67
C PRO A 268 6.28 1.30 15.50
N ASN A 269 7.44 0.67 15.70
CA ASN A 269 8.28 0.24 14.59
C ASN A 269 7.76 -1.09 14.03
N ILE A 270 8.31 -1.53 12.89
CA ILE A 270 7.80 -2.75 12.22
C ILE A 270 8.00 -4.02 13.04
N ASN A 271 9.08 -4.10 13.85
CA ASN A 271 9.34 -5.25 14.70
C ASN A 271 8.31 -5.36 15.83
N GLU A 272 7.91 -4.21 16.42
CA GLU A 272 6.83 -4.16 17.40
C GLU A 272 5.49 -4.59 16.79
N VAL A 273 5.20 -4.16 15.54
CA VAL A 273 4.00 -4.63 14.81
C VAL A 273 4.00 -6.14 14.63
N ILE A 274 5.13 -6.73 14.21
CA ILE A 274 5.26 -8.18 14.02
C ILE A 274 5.09 -8.93 15.34
N LEU A 275 5.68 -8.43 16.42
CA LEU A 275 5.53 -9.03 17.74
C LEU A 275 4.05 -9.05 18.18
N GLU A 276 3.34 -7.93 18.05
CA GLU A 276 1.91 -7.84 18.39
C GLU A 276 1.08 -8.80 17.50
N LEU A 277 1.31 -8.83 16.18
CA LEU A 277 0.62 -9.76 15.27
C LEU A 277 0.84 -11.24 15.64
N ASN A 278 2.01 -11.59 16.16
CA ASN A 278 2.31 -12.96 16.56
C ASN A 278 1.66 -13.37 17.90
N LEU A 279 1.28 -12.39 18.73
CA LEU A 279 0.53 -12.63 19.96
C LEU A 279 -0.98 -12.81 19.72
N ILE A 280 -1.46 -12.57 18.49
CA ILE A 280 -2.85 -12.74 18.13
C ILE A 280 -3.09 -14.19 17.70
N ASN A 281 -4.02 -14.87 18.39
CA ASN A 281 -4.41 -16.25 18.04
C ASN A 281 -5.34 -16.26 16.82
N PRO A 282 -5.02 -17.00 15.76
CA PRO A 282 -5.88 -17.10 14.57
C PRO A 282 -7.22 -17.81 14.84
N GLU A 283 -7.29 -18.70 15.82
CA GLU A 283 -8.50 -19.45 16.16
C GLU A 283 -9.47 -18.67 17.09
N ASN A 284 -8.96 -17.64 17.78
CA ASN A 284 -9.71 -16.92 18.81
C ASN A 284 -9.96 -15.47 18.37
N LYS A 285 -11.21 -15.18 18.07
CA LYS A 285 -11.69 -13.79 18.04
C LYS A 285 -11.87 -13.35 19.50
N ASP A 286 -10.79 -12.84 20.13
CA ASP A 286 -10.92 -12.10 21.40
C ASP A 286 -11.79 -10.85 21.12
N VAL A 287 -13.10 -11.01 21.18
CA VAL A 287 -14.08 -9.93 20.99
C VAL A 287 -14.55 -9.51 22.35
N SER A 288 -14.33 -8.26 22.74
CA SER A 288 -14.89 -7.74 23.97
C SER A 288 -16.41 -7.63 23.82
N THR A 289 -17.13 -8.30 24.70
CA THR A 289 -18.56 -8.09 24.88
C THR A 289 -18.75 -6.78 25.66
N ILE A 290 -18.58 -5.63 25.02
CA ILE A 290 -19.09 -4.37 25.55
C ILE A 290 -20.61 -4.41 25.28
N PRO A 291 -21.47 -4.36 26.33
CA PRO A 291 -22.89 -4.25 26.11
C PRO A 291 -23.19 -2.97 25.32
N PRO A 292 -24.19 -2.97 24.44
CA PRO A 292 -24.58 -1.74 23.77
C PRO A 292 -25.01 -0.73 24.87
N GLU A 293 -24.43 0.50 24.80
CA GLU A 293 -24.95 1.61 25.61
C GLU A 293 -26.44 1.77 25.29
N GLU A 294 -27.27 1.55 26.26
CA GLU A 294 -28.70 1.84 26.20
C GLU A 294 -28.83 3.36 25.99
N ASN A 295 -29.21 3.76 24.78
CA ASN A 295 -29.64 5.12 24.51
C ASN A 295 -30.89 5.39 25.38
N GLU A 296 -30.71 6.08 26.47
CA GLU A 296 -31.83 6.73 27.16
C GLU A 296 -32.44 7.79 26.23
N GLU A 297 -33.51 7.41 25.54
CA GLU A 297 -34.47 8.34 24.98
C GLU A 297 -35.09 9.16 26.10
N ASN A 298 -34.54 10.31 26.42
CA ASN A 298 -35.27 11.34 27.15
C ASN A 298 -35.79 12.38 26.15
N GLY A 299 -36.99 12.10 25.69
CA GLY A 299 -37.81 13.08 25.01
C GLY A 299 -38.18 14.23 25.94
N LYS A 300 -37.95 15.44 25.47
CA LYS A 300 -38.80 16.62 25.70
C LYS A 300 -38.47 17.68 24.66
N THR A 301 -39.28 17.71 23.65
CA THR A 301 -39.50 18.87 22.78
C THR A 301 -40.13 19.99 23.61
N GLU A 302 -39.38 21.05 23.85
CA GLU A 302 -39.99 22.36 24.16
C GLU A 302 -39.78 23.31 22.99
N SER A 303 -40.91 23.60 22.37
CA SER A 303 -41.09 24.63 21.34
C SER A 303 -40.95 25.98 22.00
N LEU A 304 -39.94 26.77 21.56
CA LEU A 304 -39.82 28.20 21.85
C LEU A 304 -40.17 28.97 20.58
N CYS A 305 -41.42 29.44 20.55
CA CYS A 305 -41.83 30.54 19.66
C CYS A 305 -41.22 31.82 20.20
N LEU A 306 -40.59 32.60 19.30
CA LEU A 306 -40.24 34.00 19.54
C LEU A 306 -41.42 34.88 19.07
N PRO A 307 -41.79 35.93 19.83
CA PRO A 307 -42.80 36.91 19.41
C PRO A 307 -42.14 38.03 18.59
N ASP A 308 -42.94 38.67 17.73
CA ASP A 308 -42.87 39.83 16.85
C ASP A 308 -41.64 40.74 16.89
#